data_2fbfa9a2a36f3f78d4489fb5c073525a
#
_entry.id   2fbfa9a2a36f3f78d4489fb5c073525a
#
_cell.length_a   1.000
_cell.length_b   1.000
_cell.length_c   1.000
_cell.angle_alpha   90.00
_cell.angle_beta   90.00
_cell.angle_gamma   90.00
#
_symmetry.space_group_name_H-M   'P 1'
#
loop_
_entity.id
_entity.type
_entity.pdbx_description
1 polymer ?
#
loop_
_entity_poly.entity_id
_entity_poly.type
_entity_poly.pdbx_seq_one_letter_code
_entity_poly.pdbx_strand_id
1 'polypeptide(L)'
;MLGTALWVLLGLVLVLGSLALARAQRLDRLHVRTDAAAAALRAALDRRAVVARTIAALQQPDVGAALRAAADAAEHAAPAEREAAENELTRALAALLELPAELGVELADAEQRVMIARRVHNDAVRDTLALRGTRLVRWLRLAGTAGPPRYFEIADEPMAGVAVTSAPTERPAARVVLLDDAGRVLLFEGADPARTHEPFWFTVGGGIEPGEVPRAAAVRELREETGIRLGEDDLVGPVWERDVLFTFDGTPYRSREWFFVARCRHGLAVDTSGLDHIEAASVLRHRWWTADELRSTREVCYPLQLAELLPAAATGWDGVTRTIR
;
A
#
# COMPACT_ATOMS: atom_id res chain seq x y z
N MET A 1 44.22 35.97 -19.58
CA MET A 1 43.75 34.61 -20.00
C MET A 1 44.00 33.54 -18.93
N LEU A 2 45.16 33.46 -18.24
CA LEU A 2 45.37 32.45 -17.17
C LEU A 2 44.43 32.64 -15.97
N GLY A 3 44.15 33.87 -15.54
CA GLY A 3 43.26 34.15 -14.41
C GLY A 3 41.78 33.74 -14.63
N THR A 4 41.27 33.99 -15.83
CA THR A 4 39.88 33.57 -16.19
C THR A 4 39.73 32.06 -16.26
N ALA A 5 40.73 31.35 -16.78
CA ALA A 5 40.77 29.90 -16.81
C ALA A 5 40.79 29.30 -15.39
N LEU A 6 41.51 29.90 -14.47
CA LEU A 6 41.60 29.48 -13.07
C LEU A 6 40.23 29.65 -12.36
N TRP A 7 39.55 30.77 -12.54
CA TRP A 7 38.22 31.01 -11.97
C TRP A 7 37.15 30.07 -12.53
N VAL A 8 37.21 29.75 -13.84
CA VAL A 8 36.32 28.77 -14.46
C VAL A 8 36.57 27.37 -13.89
N LEU A 9 37.84 26.97 -13.73
CA LEU A 9 38.18 25.68 -13.13
C LEU A 9 37.72 25.59 -11.68
N LEU A 10 37.93 26.63 -10.89
CA LEU A 10 37.47 26.69 -9.51
C LEU A 10 35.95 26.60 -9.42
N GLY A 11 35.20 27.31 -10.28
CA GLY A 11 33.78 27.25 -10.36
C GLY A 11 33.27 25.82 -10.71
N LEU A 12 33.94 25.18 -11.67
CA LEU A 12 33.61 23.80 -12.05
C LEU A 12 33.83 22.81 -10.90
N VAL A 13 34.94 22.93 -10.18
CA VAL A 13 35.24 22.09 -9.01
C VAL A 13 34.23 22.29 -7.90
N LEU A 14 33.81 23.53 -7.63
CA LEU A 14 32.79 23.83 -6.63
C LEU A 14 31.40 23.23 -7.02
N VAL A 15 31.02 23.36 -8.28
CA VAL A 15 29.76 22.76 -8.80
C VAL A 15 29.80 21.23 -8.70
N LEU A 16 30.89 20.62 -9.16
CA LEU A 16 31.04 19.15 -9.08
C LEU A 16 31.08 18.67 -7.62
N GLY A 17 31.76 19.40 -6.75
CA GLY A 17 31.80 19.10 -5.31
C GLY A 17 30.42 19.20 -4.65
N SER A 18 29.67 20.24 -4.97
CA SER A 18 28.30 20.40 -4.44
C SER A 18 27.35 19.32 -4.95
N LEU A 19 27.47 18.94 -6.23
CA LEU A 19 26.68 17.83 -6.80
C LEU A 19 27.05 16.49 -6.15
N ALA A 20 28.32 16.24 -5.91
CA ALA A 20 28.78 15.03 -5.24
C ALA A 20 28.25 14.95 -3.80
N LEU A 21 28.34 16.07 -3.05
CA LEU A 21 27.79 16.15 -1.69
C LEU A 21 26.28 15.92 -1.64
N ALA A 22 25.53 16.55 -2.54
CA ALA A 22 24.08 16.36 -2.63
C ALA A 22 23.72 14.90 -2.93
N ARG A 23 24.49 14.22 -3.81
CA ARG A 23 24.28 12.79 -4.12
C ARG A 23 24.65 11.89 -2.94
N ALA A 24 25.73 12.19 -2.22
CA ALA A 24 26.11 11.45 -1.01
C ALA A 24 25.04 11.58 0.07
N GLN A 25 24.55 12.78 0.35
CA GLN A 25 23.46 12.99 1.31
C GLN A 25 22.16 12.32 0.90
N ARG A 26 21.84 12.30 -0.40
CA ARG A 26 20.67 11.58 -0.89
C ARG A 26 20.83 10.07 -0.69
N LEU A 27 22.02 9.53 -0.97
CA LEU A 27 22.32 8.11 -0.80
C LEU A 27 22.25 7.69 0.68
N ASP A 28 22.75 8.53 1.59
CA ASP A 28 22.67 8.32 3.02
C ASP A 28 21.20 8.24 3.49
N ARG A 29 20.35 9.18 3.07
CA ARG A 29 18.91 9.11 3.36
C ARG A 29 18.23 7.86 2.81
N LEU A 30 18.65 7.39 1.62
CA LEU A 30 18.10 6.15 1.05
C LEU A 30 18.56 4.91 1.83
N HIS A 31 19.79 4.86 2.32
CA HIS A 31 20.25 3.79 3.20
C HIS A 31 19.43 3.75 4.50
N VAL A 32 19.28 4.90 5.17
CA VAL A 32 18.46 4.98 6.40
C VAL A 32 17.03 4.52 6.14
N ARG A 33 16.43 4.91 4.99
CA ARG A 33 15.08 4.45 4.61
C ARG A 33 15.03 2.94 4.37
N THR A 34 16.04 2.39 3.71
CA THR A 34 16.14 0.96 3.43
C THR A 34 16.28 0.16 4.73
N ASP A 35 17.11 0.64 5.66
CA ASP A 35 17.30 -0.01 6.96
C ASP A 35 16.03 0.04 7.81
N ALA A 36 15.31 1.16 7.81
CA ALA A 36 14.03 1.30 8.49
C ALA A 36 12.95 0.37 7.87
N ALA A 37 12.90 0.28 6.54
CA ALA A 37 11.98 -0.61 5.84
C ALA A 37 12.31 -2.09 6.09
N ALA A 38 13.60 -2.45 6.16
CA ALA A 38 14.04 -3.79 6.53
C ALA A 38 13.66 -4.16 7.98
N ALA A 39 13.73 -3.19 8.90
CA ALA A 39 13.32 -3.39 10.29
C ALA A 39 11.80 -3.59 10.38
N ALA A 40 11.01 -2.80 9.64
CA ALA A 40 9.55 -2.94 9.58
C ALA A 40 9.13 -4.29 8.98
N LEU A 41 9.81 -4.74 7.93
CA LEU A 41 9.56 -6.06 7.34
C LEU A 41 9.85 -7.18 8.34
N ARG A 42 10.98 -7.12 9.04
CA ARG A 42 11.29 -8.11 10.09
C ARG A 42 10.22 -8.15 11.17
N ALA A 43 9.79 -7.00 11.68
CA ALA A 43 8.73 -6.93 12.68
C ALA A 43 7.41 -7.54 12.19
N ALA A 44 7.04 -7.34 10.91
CA ALA A 44 5.86 -7.94 10.32
C ALA A 44 5.99 -9.47 10.20
N LEU A 45 7.14 -9.98 9.80
CA LEU A 45 7.44 -11.42 9.71
C LEU A 45 7.42 -12.08 11.10
N ASP A 46 8.03 -11.43 12.11
CA ASP A 46 8.05 -11.94 13.49
C ASP A 46 6.63 -11.99 14.08
N ARG A 47 5.79 -10.98 13.80
CA ARG A 47 4.36 -11.02 14.17
C ARG A 47 3.64 -12.19 13.51
N ARG A 48 3.86 -12.45 12.21
CA ARG A 48 3.27 -13.61 11.51
C ARG A 48 3.67 -14.92 12.19
N ALA A 49 4.93 -15.08 12.58
CA ALA A 49 5.41 -16.26 13.31
C ALA A 49 4.72 -16.42 14.68
N VAL A 50 4.46 -15.32 15.39
CA VAL A 50 3.69 -15.35 16.67
C VAL A 50 2.27 -15.85 16.44
N VAL A 51 1.57 -15.31 15.41
CA VAL A 51 0.21 -15.75 15.08
C VAL A 51 0.19 -17.23 14.68
N ALA A 52 1.16 -17.68 13.88
CA ALA A 52 1.30 -19.07 13.48
C ALA A 52 1.48 -20.00 14.68
N ARG A 53 2.26 -19.61 15.69
CA ARG A 53 2.40 -20.39 16.96
C ARG A 53 1.10 -20.44 17.75
N THR A 54 0.34 -19.36 17.77
CA THR A 54 -0.98 -19.35 18.43
C THR A 54 -1.93 -20.32 17.75
N ILE A 55 -1.95 -20.32 16.41
CA ILE A 55 -2.72 -21.28 15.61
C ILE A 55 -2.27 -22.72 15.89
N ALA A 56 -0.95 -22.96 15.92
CA ALA A 56 -0.37 -24.28 16.16
C ALA A 56 -0.79 -24.89 17.50
N ALA A 57 -1.02 -24.05 18.51
CA ALA A 57 -1.45 -24.50 19.85
C ALA A 57 -2.90 -25.08 19.84
N LEU A 58 -3.69 -24.76 18.84
CA LEU A 58 -5.10 -25.19 18.70
C LEU A 58 -5.28 -26.31 17.67
N GLN A 59 -4.21 -26.71 16.98
CA GLN A 59 -4.24 -27.78 15.98
C GLN A 59 -4.02 -29.16 16.62
N GLN A 60 -4.33 -30.21 15.86
CA GLN A 60 -3.94 -31.58 16.25
C GLN A 60 -2.42 -31.65 16.48
N PRO A 61 -1.95 -32.53 17.41
CA PRO A 61 -0.57 -32.54 17.86
C PRO A 61 0.48 -32.56 16.75
N ASP A 62 0.29 -33.38 15.72
CA ASP A 62 1.24 -33.52 14.61
C ASP A 62 1.27 -32.27 13.72
N VAL A 63 0.10 -31.75 13.36
CA VAL A 63 -0.03 -30.54 12.55
C VAL A 63 0.47 -29.32 13.33
N GLY A 64 0.09 -29.22 14.60
CA GLY A 64 0.54 -28.14 15.48
C GLY A 64 2.05 -28.15 15.72
N ALA A 65 2.67 -29.34 15.85
CA ALA A 65 4.12 -29.46 15.98
C ALA A 65 4.85 -29.01 14.71
N ALA A 66 4.37 -29.42 13.54
CA ALA A 66 4.94 -29.04 12.27
C ALA A 66 4.86 -27.52 12.03
N LEU A 67 3.68 -26.92 12.28
CA LEU A 67 3.47 -25.46 12.14
C LEU A 67 4.35 -24.67 13.12
N ARG A 68 4.45 -25.12 14.36
CA ARG A 68 5.32 -24.48 15.37
C ARG A 68 6.78 -24.53 14.95
N ALA A 69 7.25 -25.68 14.47
CA ALA A 69 8.62 -25.83 13.99
C ALA A 69 8.91 -24.90 12.79
N ALA A 70 7.98 -24.76 11.85
CA ALA A 70 8.12 -23.84 10.73
C ALA A 70 8.15 -22.37 11.20
N ALA A 71 7.30 -21.98 12.14
CA ALA A 71 7.29 -20.63 12.70
C ALA A 71 8.58 -20.29 13.46
N ASP A 72 9.09 -21.23 14.26
CA ASP A 72 10.34 -21.07 14.99
C ASP A 72 11.55 -21.00 14.04
N ALA A 73 11.56 -21.85 13.00
CA ALA A 73 12.58 -21.80 11.96
C ALA A 73 12.57 -20.45 11.21
N ALA A 74 11.40 -19.94 10.86
CA ALA A 74 11.26 -18.64 10.19
C ALA A 74 11.77 -17.50 11.08
N GLU A 75 11.43 -17.46 12.36
CA GLU A 75 11.86 -16.40 13.29
C GLU A 75 13.37 -16.38 13.53
N HIS A 76 14.00 -17.55 13.61
CA HIS A 76 15.42 -17.68 13.96
C HIS A 76 16.34 -17.84 12.75
N ALA A 77 15.80 -17.87 11.54
CA ALA A 77 16.58 -18.04 10.32
C ALA A 77 17.61 -16.92 10.12
N ALA A 78 18.81 -17.31 9.68
CA ALA A 78 19.81 -16.35 9.26
C ALA A 78 19.29 -15.52 8.04
N PRO A 79 19.79 -14.29 7.83
CA PRO A 79 19.30 -13.43 6.74
C PRO A 79 19.33 -14.06 5.33
N ALA A 80 20.27 -14.97 5.10
CA ALA A 80 20.40 -15.67 3.81
C ALA A 80 19.38 -16.82 3.64
N GLU A 81 18.82 -17.32 4.72
CA GLU A 81 17.93 -18.47 4.78
C GLU A 81 16.48 -18.06 5.09
N ARG A 82 16.29 -16.77 5.45
CA ARG A 82 15.00 -16.25 5.91
C ARG A 82 13.89 -16.44 4.88
N GLU A 83 14.15 -16.17 3.61
CA GLU A 83 13.16 -16.33 2.53
C GLU A 83 12.68 -17.78 2.40
N ALA A 84 13.63 -18.75 2.47
CA ALA A 84 13.30 -20.17 2.41
C ALA A 84 12.45 -20.61 3.61
N ALA A 85 12.82 -20.17 4.81
CA ALA A 85 12.09 -20.48 6.04
C ALA A 85 10.69 -19.86 6.06
N GLU A 86 10.54 -18.64 5.56
CA GLU A 86 9.24 -17.96 5.43
C GLU A 86 8.34 -18.66 4.39
N ASN A 87 8.91 -19.20 3.30
CA ASN A 87 8.17 -19.99 2.33
C ASN A 87 7.72 -21.35 2.92
N GLU A 88 8.51 -21.97 3.78
CA GLU A 88 8.09 -23.16 4.54
C GLU A 88 6.92 -22.84 5.47
N LEU A 89 7.00 -21.72 6.21
CA LEU A 89 5.91 -21.28 7.07
C LEU A 89 4.63 -21.02 6.25
N THR A 90 4.75 -20.40 5.08
CA THR A 90 3.62 -20.18 4.16
C THR A 90 2.98 -21.51 3.75
N ARG A 91 3.78 -22.51 3.38
CA ARG A 91 3.26 -23.84 3.02
C ARG A 91 2.61 -24.56 4.20
N ALA A 92 3.18 -24.46 5.39
CA ALA A 92 2.62 -25.05 6.60
C ALA A 92 1.26 -24.40 6.96
N LEU A 93 1.13 -23.09 6.82
CA LEU A 93 -0.12 -22.37 7.00
C LEU A 93 -1.15 -22.73 5.94
N ALA A 94 -0.75 -22.82 4.66
CA ALA A 94 -1.63 -23.21 3.56
C ALA A 94 -2.16 -24.66 3.65
N ALA A 95 -1.47 -25.53 4.37
CA ALA A 95 -1.88 -26.90 4.60
C ALA A 95 -2.99 -27.05 5.68
N LEU A 96 -3.33 -25.97 6.40
CA LEU A 96 -4.39 -25.98 7.40
C LEU A 96 -5.75 -26.07 6.72
N LEU A 97 -6.60 -27.00 7.19
CA LEU A 97 -7.93 -27.21 6.61
C LEU A 97 -8.98 -26.28 7.23
N GLU A 98 -8.86 -25.97 8.52
CA GLU A 98 -9.80 -25.14 9.26
C GLU A 98 -9.09 -24.28 10.29
N LEU A 99 -9.55 -23.05 10.44
CA LEU A 99 -9.11 -22.12 11.49
C LEU A 99 -10.34 -21.48 12.14
N PRO A 100 -10.31 -21.23 13.47
CA PRO A 100 -11.28 -20.35 14.12
C PRO A 100 -11.30 -18.99 13.44
N ALA A 101 -12.48 -18.40 13.26
CA ALA A 101 -12.67 -17.15 12.51
C ALA A 101 -11.75 -16.03 13.03
N GLU A 102 -11.64 -15.87 14.34
CA GLU A 102 -10.78 -14.86 14.99
C GLU A 102 -9.30 -15.02 14.61
N LEU A 103 -8.79 -16.25 14.61
CA LEU A 103 -7.39 -16.52 14.23
C LEU A 103 -7.15 -16.40 12.71
N GLY A 104 -8.16 -16.71 11.91
CA GLY A 104 -8.11 -16.46 10.46
C GLY A 104 -7.98 -14.97 10.13
N VAL A 105 -8.69 -14.12 10.87
CA VAL A 105 -8.60 -12.66 10.76
C VAL A 105 -7.21 -12.16 11.20
N GLU A 106 -6.71 -12.65 12.34
CA GLU A 106 -5.37 -12.26 12.81
C GLU A 106 -4.26 -12.68 11.85
N LEU A 107 -4.39 -13.88 11.26
CA LEU A 107 -3.44 -14.36 10.27
C LEU A 107 -3.48 -13.51 9.00
N ALA A 108 -4.69 -13.22 8.48
CA ALA A 108 -4.86 -12.38 7.30
C ALA A 108 -4.27 -10.97 7.50
N ASP A 109 -4.46 -10.37 8.69
CA ASP A 109 -3.86 -9.08 9.04
C ASP A 109 -2.32 -9.18 9.06
N ALA A 110 -1.78 -10.23 9.69
CA ALA A 110 -0.33 -10.43 9.75
C ALA A 110 0.28 -10.61 8.35
N GLU A 111 -0.37 -11.38 7.46
CA GLU A 111 0.07 -11.58 6.08
C GLU A 111 -0.03 -10.30 5.24
N GLN A 112 -1.10 -9.52 5.40
CA GLN A 112 -1.22 -8.22 4.74
C GLN A 112 -0.10 -7.26 5.17
N ARG A 113 0.25 -7.23 6.46
CA ARG A 113 1.37 -6.43 6.97
C ARG A 113 2.70 -6.87 6.36
N VAL A 114 2.94 -8.16 6.25
CA VAL A 114 4.12 -8.71 5.58
C VAL A 114 4.17 -8.27 4.11
N MET A 115 3.06 -8.38 3.39
CA MET A 115 2.97 -7.98 1.98
C MET A 115 3.28 -6.49 1.79
N ILE A 116 2.71 -5.61 2.63
CA ILE A 116 2.96 -4.17 2.57
C ILE A 116 4.41 -3.85 2.91
N ALA A 117 4.92 -4.41 4.03
CA ALA A 117 6.28 -4.16 4.48
C ALA A 117 7.33 -4.65 3.47
N ARG A 118 7.10 -5.81 2.82
CA ARG A 118 7.93 -6.33 1.74
C ARG A 118 7.96 -5.39 0.54
N ARG A 119 6.80 -4.86 0.12
CA ARG A 119 6.73 -3.90 -0.98
C ARG A 119 7.51 -2.64 -0.67
N VAL A 120 7.30 -2.04 0.51
CA VAL A 120 8.02 -0.83 0.95
C VAL A 120 9.52 -1.07 1.02
N HIS A 121 9.94 -2.25 1.53
CA HIS A 121 11.34 -2.64 1.56
C HIS A 121 11.93 -2.77 0.16
N ASN A 122 11.27 -3.50 -0.74
CA ASN A 122 11.76 -3.72 -2.10
C ASN A 122 11.80 -2.42 -2.92
N ASP A 123 10.86 -1.51 -2.70
CA ASP A 123 10.89 -0.16 -3.30
C ASP A 123 12.09 0.66 -2.79
N ALA A 124 12.37 0.64 -1.49
CA ALA A 124 13.54 1.31 -0.91
C ALA A 124 14.86 0.72 -1.44
N VAL A 125 14.93 -0.61 -1.58
CA VAL A 125 16.05 -1.32 -2.21
C VAL A 125 16.25 -0.86 -3.65
N ARG A 126 15.19 -0.84 -4.46
CA ARG A 126 15.21 -0.41 -5.86
C ARG A 126 15.75 1.02 -5.99
N ASP A 127 15.21 1.95 -5.20
CA ASP A 127 15.62 3.36 -5.21
C ASP A 127 17.10 3.53 -4.84
N THR A 128 17.57 2.78 -3.85
CA THR A 128 18.95 2.79 -3.40
C THR A 128 19.89 2.24 -4.47
N LEU A 129 19.53 1.10 -5.07
CA LEU A 129 20.31 0.47 -6.14
C LEU A 129 20.37 1.36 -7.39
N ALA A 130 19.25 2.00 -7.76
CA ALA A 130 19.19 2.92 -8.89
C ALA A 130 20.18 4.11 -8.71
N LEU A 131 20.20 4.72 -7.52
CA LEU A 131 21.14 5.82 -7.26
C LEU A 131 22.60 5.32 -7.21
N ARG A 132 22.88 4.19 -6.57
CA ARG A 132 24.22 3.54 -6.54
C ARG A 132 24.72 3.23 -7.93
N GLY A 133 23.85 2.85 -8.87
CA GLY A 133 24.17 2.54 -10.26
C GLY A 133 24.59 3.74 -11.10
N THR A 134 24.36 4.98 -10.65
CA THR A 134 24.69 6.18 -11.43
C THR A 134 26.21 6.35 -11.59
N ARG A 135 26.64 6.83 -12.75
CA ARG A 135 28.06 6.97 -13.09
C ARG A 135 28.84 7.80 -12.08
N LEU A 136 28.25 8.90 -11.60
CA LEU A 136 28.89 9.81 -10.65
C LEU A 136 29.12 9.14 -9.29
N VAL A 137 28.11 8.42 -8.76
CA VAL A 137 28.21 7.70 -7.48
C VAL A 137 29.26 6.61 -7.54
N ARG A 138 29.28 5.86 -8.65
CA ARG A 138 30.28 4.79 -8.87
C ARG A 138 31.69 5.34 -9.02
N TRP A 139 31.85 6.38 -9.83
CA TRP A 139 33.18 6.95 -10.12
C TRP A 139 33.82 7.61 -8.89
N LEU A 140 33.01 8.34 -8.11
CA LEU A 140 33.47 8.99 -6.87
C LEU A 140 33.39 8.07 -5.64
N ARG A 141 32.97 6.81 -5.79
CA ARG A 141 32.79 5.82 -4.70
C ARG A 141 31.95 6.34 -3.53
N LEU A 142 30.89 7.12 -3.80
CA LEU A 142 30.08 7.78 -2.78
C LEU A 142 29.27 6.80 -1.93
N ALA A 143 29.14 5.53 -2.35
CA ALA A 143 28.45 4.49 -1.60
C ALA A 143 29.25 3.94 -0.40
N GLY A 144 30.51 4.37 -0.23
CA GLY A 144 31.37 3.93 0.87
C GLY A 144 31.59 2.40 0.84
N THR A 145 31.68 1.82 2.04
CA THR A 145 31.88 0.37 2.25
C THR A 145 30.58 -0.40 2.46
N ALA A 146 29.42 0.29 2.52
CA ALA A 146 28.14 -0.36 2.70
C ALA A 146 27.83 -1.33 1.54
N GLY A 147 27.48 -2.55 1.85
CA GLY A 147 27.03 -3.56 0.88
C GLY A 147 25.80 -3.08 0.09
N PRO A 148 25.53 -3.61 -1.10
CA PRO A 148 24.27 -3.35 -1.78
C PRO A 148 23.12 -3.99 -1.00
N PRO A 149 22.01 -3.27 -0.82
CA PRO A 149 20.81 -3.87 -0.23
C PRO A 149 20.26 -4.95 -1.15
N ARG A 150 19.54 -5.91 -0.57
CA ARG A 150 18.95 -7.04 -1.31
C ARG A 150 17.43 -6.96 -1.25
N TYR A 151 16.79 -7.36 -2.34
CA TYR A 151 15.36 -7.62 -2.35
C TYR A 151 15.03 -8.75 -1.40
N PHE A 152 13.81 -8.76 -0.91
CA PHE A 152 13.25 -9.86 -0.12
C PHE A 152 12.09 -10.46 -0.89
N GLU A 153 12.22 -11.74 -1.27
CA GLU A 153 11.24 -12.45 -2.09
C GLU A 153 10.76 -13.70 -1.37
N ILE A 154 9.48 -13.71 -1.06
CA ILE A 154 8.75 -14.88 -0.57
C ILE A 154 7.61 -15.20 -1.54
N ALA A 155 7.22 -16.46 -1.61
CA ALA A 155 6.10 -16.88 -2.43
C ALA A 155 4.83 -16.18 -1.96
N ASP A 156 4.20 -15.45 -2.89
CA ASP A 156 2.85 -14.92 -2.72
C ASP A 156 1.86 -16.05 -3.07
N GLU A 157 1.87 -17.14 -2.31
CA GLU A 157 0.77 -18.09 -2.43
C GLU A 157 -0.42 -17.49 -1.69
N PRO A 158 -1.52 -17.18 -2.40
CA PRO A 158 -2.76 -16.88 -1.72
C PRO A 158 -3.09 -18.10 -0.86
N MET A 159 -3.58 -17.89 0.34
CA MET A 159 -4.09 -18.97 1.22
C MET A 159 -5.26 -19.69 0.54
N ALA A 160 -4.95 -20.46 -0.49
CA ALA A 160 -5.91 -21.36 -1.12
C ALA A 160 -6.04 -22.58 -0.20
N GLY A 161 -6.98 -22.52 0.74
CA GLY A 161 -7.34 -23.70 1.51
C GLY A 161 -7.68 -23.51 3.00
N VAL A 162 -7.33 -22.40 3.62
CA VAL A 162 -7.84 -22.18 4.97
C VAL A 162 -9.29 -21.73 4.86
N ALA A 163 -10.21 -22.66 5.06
CA ALA A 163 -11.59 -22.32 5.29
C ALA A 163 -11.66 -21.53 6.61
N VAL A 164 -11.60 -20.20 6.50
CA VAL A 164 -12.10 -19.34 7.56
C VAL A 164 -13.54 -19.81 7.78
N THR A 165 -13.92 -20.14 9.01
CA THR A 165 -15.24 -20.70 9.33
C THR A 165 -16.40 -19.75 9.00
N SER A 166 -16.11 -18.54 8.52
CA SER A 166 -17.02 -17.69 7.78
C SER A 166 -16.38 -17.28 6.45
N ALA A 167 -17.03 -17.62 5.34
CA ALA A 167 -16.67 -17.09 4.04
C ALA A 167 -16.61 -15.55 4.13
N PRO A 168 -15.62 -14.88 3.50
CA PRO A 168 -15.59 -13.43 3.51
C PRO A 168 -16.91 -12.90 2.94
N THR A 169 -17.47 -11.90 3.58
CA THR A 169 -18.68 -11.25 3.10
C THR A 169 -18.37 -10.56 1.77
N GLU A 170 -19.09 -10.94 0.72
CA GLU A 170 -18.97 -10.25 -0.57
C GLU A 170 -19.53 -8.83 -0.44
N ARG A 171 -18.69 -7.84 -0.71
CA ARG A 171 -19.06 -6.42 -0.64
C ARG A 171 -18.51 -5.68 -1.85
N PRO A 172 -19.13 -5.85 -3.04
CA PRO A 172 -18.72 -5.09 -4.22
C PRO A 172 -18.86 -3.59 -3.94
N ALA A 173 -17.98 -2.76 -4.48
CA ALA A 173 -17.95 -1.34 -4.22
C ALA A 173 -17.67 -0.51 -5.48
N ALA A 174 -18.21 0.71 -5.51
CA ALA A 174 -17.93 1.69 -6.54
C ALA A 174 -17.20 2.89 -5.90
N ARG A 175 -16.11 3.29 -6.53
CA ARG A 175 -15.22 4.35 -6.06
C ARG A 175 -15.13 5.49 -7.06
N VAL A 176 -15.02 6.71 -6.57
CA VAL A 176 -14.88 7.90 -7.39
C VAL A 176 -13.54 8.59 -7.11
N VAL A 177 -12.72 8.69 -8.13
CA VAL A 177 -11.53 9.55 -8.14
C VAL A 177 -12.02 10.94 -8.52
N LEU A 178 -12.43 11.71 -7.51
CA LEU A 178 -12.94 13.06 -7.70
C LEU A 178 -11.78 14.04 -7.83
N LEU A 179 -11.65 14.65 -9.01
CA LEU A 179 -10.60 15.61 -9.35
C LEU A 179 -11.15 17.03 -9.39
N ASP A 180 -10.40 17.97 -8.85
CA ASP A 180 -10.66 19.39 -9.08
C ASP A 180 -9.93 19.92 -10.34
N ASP A 181 -10.22 21.19 -10.70
CA ASP A 181 -9.60 21.85 -11.86
C ASP A 181 -8.07 22.01 -11.72
N ALA A 182 -7.52 21.88 -10.51
CA ALA A 182 -6.08 21.88 -10.25
C ALA A 182 -5.45 20.48 -10.34
N GLY A 183 -6.25 19.45 -10.65
CA GLY A 183 -5.80 18.05 -10.73
C GLY A 183 -5.55 17.38 -9.39
N ARG A 184 -6.09 17.93 -8.29
CA ARG A 184 -6.03 17.31 -6.97
C ARG A 184 -7.18 16.33 -6.80
N VAL A 185 -6.94 15.24 -6.09
CA VAL A 185 -7.95 14.24 -5.75
C VAL A 185 -8.47 14.46 -4.33
N LEU A 186 -9.79 14.32 -4.15
CA LEU A 186 -10.41 14.30 -2.83
C LEU A 186 -10.25 12.90 -2.22
N LEU A 187 -9.70 12.86 -1.01
CA LEU A 187 -9.66 11.64 -0.19
C LEU A 187 -10.28 11.91 1.18
N PHE A 188 -10.89 10.87 1.72
CA PHE A 188 -11.32 10.82 3.11
C PHE A 188 -10.29 10.08 3.96
N GLU A 189 -10.03 10.56 5.15
CA GLU A 189 -9.29 9.82 6.17
C GLU A 189 -10.29 9.06 7.04
N GLY A 190 -10.06 7.78 7.21
CA GLY A 190 -10.84 6.94 8.11
C GLY A 190 -9.95 6.00 8.90
N ALA A 191 -10.56 5.34 9.86
CA ALA A 191 -9.92 4.31 10.65
C ALA A 191 -10.86 3.12 10.82
N ASP A 192 -10.28 1.92 10.87
CA ASP A 192 -11.01 0.72 11.27
C ASP A 192 -11.42 0.86 12.76
N PRO A 193 -12.70 0.71 13.12
CA PRO A 193 -13.13 0.75 14.52
C PRO A 193 -12.34 -0.20 15.43
N ALA A 194 -11.94 -1.35 14.93
CA ALA A 194 -11.08 -2.29 15.67
C ALA A 194 -9.61 -1.82 15.77
N ARG A 195 -9.19 -0.80 14.98
CA ARG A 195 -7.81 -0.30 14.87
C ARG A 195 -7.76 1.22 14.68
N THR A 196 -8.37 1.96 15.56
CA THR A 196 -8.51 3.44 15.48
C THR A 196 -7.19 4.22 15.46
N HIS A 197 -6.08 3.59 15.85
CA HIS A 197 -4.74 4.19 15.85
C HIS A 197 -3.99 4.03 14.52
N GLU A 198 -4.60 3.41 13.50
CA GLU A 198 -4.04 3.20 12.18
C GLU A 198 -4.93 3.86 11.10
N PRO A 199 -5.00 5.19 11.02
CA PRO A 199 -5.81 5.86 10.03
C PRO A 199 -5.26 5.65 8.61
N PHE A 200 -6.15 5.68 7.62
CA PHE A 200 -5.80 5.58 6.21
C PHE A 200 -6.69 6.49 5.37
N TRP A 201 -6.19 6.86 4.20
CA TRP A 201 -6.90 7.68 3.23
C TRP A 201 -7.49 6.80 2.11
N PHE A 202 -8.70 7.14 1.68
CA PHE A 202 -9.39 6.41 0.61
C PHE A 202 -10.22 7.34 -0.27
N THR A 203 -10.51 6.88 -1.47
CA THR A 203 -11.34 7.60 -2.43
C THR A 203 -12.81 7.57 -2.03
N VAL A 204 -13.56 8.60 -2.39
CA VAL A 204 -15.04 8.67 -2.27
C VAL A 204 -15.67 7.39 -2.80
N GLY A 205 -16.73 6.90 -2.18
CA GLY A 205 -17.52 5.77 -2.65
C GLY A 205 -17.59 4.62 -1.66
N GLY A 206 -18.57 3.77 -1.86
CA GLY A 206 -18.92 2.67 -0.93
C GLY A 206 -19.55 1.47 -1.60
N GLY A 207 -20.37 0.76 -0.86
CA GLY A 207 -20.98 -0.49 -1.29
C GLY A 207 -22.00 -0.34 -2.40
N ILE A 208 -22.04 -1.31 -3.32
CA ILE A 208 -23.06 -1.42 -4.36
C ILE A 208 -24.25 -2.15 -3.75
N GLU A 209 -25.44 -1.56 -3.85
CA GLU A 209 -26.67 -2.16 -3.35
C GLU A 209 -27.15 -3.32 -4.25
N PRO A 210 -27.97 -4.25 -3.72
CA PRO A 210 -28.51 -5.34 -4.51
C PRO A 210 -29.31 -4.84 -5.72
N GLY A 211 -28.88 -5.23 -6.93
CA GLY A 211 -29.51 -4.82 -8.19
C GLY A 211 -29.03 -3.47 -8.75
N GLU A 212 -28.16 -2.78 -8.04
CA GLU A 212 -27.55 -1.52 -8.49
C GLU A 212 -26.36 -1.80 -9.41
N VAL A 213 -26.19 -0.97 -10.43
CA VAL A 213 -25.01 -1.03 -11.29
C VAL A 213 -23.87 -0.15 -10.71
N PRO A 214 -22.58 -0.52 -10.92
CA PRO A 214 -21.46 0.18 -10.28
C PRO A 214 -21.43 1.70 -10.52
N ARG A 215 -21.87 2.15 -11.70
CA ARG A 215 -21.91 3.57 -12.06
C ARG A 215 -22.98 4.34 -11.27
N ALA A 216 -24.15 3.77 -11.09
CA ALA A 216 -25.22 4.37 -10.29
C ALA A 216 -24.81 4.45 -8.81
N ALA A 217 -24.20 3.37 -8.27
CA ALA A 217 -23.64 3.38 -6.94
C ALA A 217 -22.59 4.50 -6.75
N ALA A 218 -21.69 4.67 -7.71
CA ALA A 218 -20.68 5.75 -7.68
C ALA A 218 -21.33 7.15 -7.59
N VAL A 219 -22.41 7.40 -8.32
CA VAL A 219 -23.15 8.69 -8.29
C VAL A 219 -23.85 8.87 -6.95
N ARG A 220 -24.52 7.83 -6.44
CA ARG A 220 -25.21 7.85 -5.15
C ARG A 220 -24.22 8.14 -4.01
N GLU A 221 -23.16 7.37 -3.91
CA GLU A 221 -22.11 7.50 -2.89
C GLU A 221 -21.44 8.89 -2.94
N LEU A 222 -21.09 9.36 -4.15
CA LEU A 222 -20.51 10.70 -4.30
C LEU A 222 -21.43 11.78 -3.72
N ARG A 223 -22.73 11.68 -3.98
CA ARG A 223 -23.71 12.63 -3.44
C ARG A 223 -23.85 12.52 -1.92
N GLU A 224 -23.92 11.29 -1.39
CA GLU A 224 -24.11 11.04 0.04
C GLU A 224 -22.88 11.48 0.86
N GLU A 225 -21.68 11.15 0.39
CA GLU A 225 -20.45 11.46 1.12
C GLU A 225 -19.97 12.92 0.95
N THR A 226 -20.31 13.58 -0.17
CA THR A 226 -19.76 14.92 -0.47
C THR A 226 -20.78 16.02 -0.69
N GLY A 227 -22.06 15.69 -0.80
CA GLY A 227 -23.10 16.62 -1.22
C GLY A 227 -23.05 17.02 -2.70
N ILE A 228 -22.02 16.58 -3.43
CA ILE A 228 -21.81 16.92 -4.85
C ILE A 228 -22.77 16.12 -5.73
N ARG A 229 -23.52 16.84 -6.58
CA ARG A 229 -24.49 16.24 -7.47
C ARG A 229 -23.95 16.19 -8.89
N LEU A 230 -23.61 14.99 -9.35
CA LEU A 230 -23.24 14.66 -10.71
C LEU A 230 -24.21 13.62 -11.27
N GLY A 231 -24.33 13.53 -12.59
CA GLY A 231 -25.04 12.46 -13.26
C GLY A 231 -24.11 11.31 -13.66
N GLU A 232 -24.68 10.20 -14.10
CA GLU A 232 -23.89 9.07 -14.60
C GLU A 232 -23.03 9.45 -15.82
N ASP A 233 -23.47 10.38 -16.65
CA ASP A 233 -22.74 10.87 -17.83
C ASP A 233 -21.52 11.75 -17.46
N ASP A 234 -21.48 12.27 -16.23
CA ASP A 234 -20.35 13.05 -15.72
C ASP A 234 -19.20 12.15 -15.22
N LEU A 235 -19.43 10.84 -15.11
CA LEU A 235 -18.43 9.87 -14.70
C LEU A 235 -17.74 9.24 -15.91
N VAL A 236 -16.43 9.21 -15.87
CA VAL A 236 -15.58 8.53 -16.85
C VAL A 236 -15.13 7.19 -16.30
N GLY A 237 -15.30 6.10 -17.04
CA GLY A 237 -14.85 4.79 -16.60
C GLY A 237 -15.89 3.67 -16.70
N PRO A 238 -15.63 2.55 -15.99
CA PRO A 238 -14.60 2.39 -14.97
C PRO A 238 -13.18 2.43 -15.55
N VAL A 239 -12.33 3.28 -14.95
CA VAL A 239 -10.94 3.43 -15.40
C VAL A 239 -10.05 2.35 -14.80
N TRP A 240 -10.36 1.90 -13.57
CA TRP A 240 -9.68 0.83 -12.87
C TRP A 240 -10.68 -0.13 -12.23
N GLU A 241 -10.21 -1.36 -12.03
CA GLU A 241 -10.85 -2.35 -11.19
C GLU A 241 -9.81 -3.08 -10.33
N ARG A 242 -10.24 -3.54 -9.14
CA ARG A 242 -9.41 -4.44 -8.30
C ARG A 242 -10.28 -5.40 -7.51
N ASP A 243 -9.72 -6.56 -7.23
CA ASP A 243 -10.25 -7.49 -6.22
C ASP A 243 -9.39 -7.37 -4.96
N VAL A 244 -10.01 -7.16 -3.80
CA VAL A 244 -9.31 -6.97 -2.54
C VAL A 244 -9.98 -7.77 -1.43
N LEU A 245 -9.15 -8.40 -0.60
CA LEU A 245 -9.56 -8.98 0.67
C LEU A 245 -9.10 -8.05 1.79
N PHE A 246 -9.99 -7.68 2.67
CA PHE A 246 -9.67 -6.85 3.83
C PHE A 246 -10.58 -7.20 5.00
N THR A 247 -10.13 -6.81 6.19
CA THR A 247 -10.93 -6.92 7.42
C THR A 247 -11.32 -5.52 7.86
N PHE A 248 -12.56 -5.34 8.24
CA PHE A 248 -13.06 -4.10 8.82
C PHE A 248 -13.99 -4.45 10.00
N ASP A 249 -13.72 -3.86 11.14
CA ASP A 249 -14.40 -4.15 12.40
C ASP A 249 -14.47 -5.66 12.71
N GLY A 250 -13.35 -6.36 12.54
CA GLY A 250 -13.22 -7.80 12.77
C GLY A 250 -13.89 -8.70 11.72
N THR A 251 -14.62 -8.16 10.75
CA THR A 251 -15.31 -8.92 9.71
C THR A 251 -14.48 -9.00 8.44
N PRO A 252 -14.21 -10.20 7.90
CA PRO A 252 -13.51 -10.36 6.63
C PRO A 252 -14.44 -10.04 5.45
N TYR A 253 -13.97 -9.21 4.53
CA TYR A 253 -14.66 -8.83 3.30
C TYR A 253 -13.86 -9.20 2.08
N ARG A 254 -14.56 -9.66 1.03
CA ARG A 254 -14.05 -9.68 -0.34
C ARG A 254 -14.75 -8.60 -1.12
N SER A 255 -14.02 -7.65 -1.67
CA SER A 255 -14.58 -6.56 -2.45
C SER A 255 -13.99 -6.54 -3.86
N ARG A 256 -14.88 -6.52 -4.85
CA ARG A 256 -14.54 -6.10 -6.20
C ARG A 256 -14.88 -4.62 -6.31
N GLU A 257 -13.89 -3.79 -6.59
CA GLU A 257 -14.05 -2.35 -6.64
C GLU A 257 -13.86 -1.84 -8.07
N TRP A 258 -14.78 -0.96 -8.50
CA TRP A 258 -14.72 -0.24 -9.77
C TRP A 258 -14.47 1.24 -9.51
N PHE A 259 -13.47 1.81 -10.18
CA PHE A 259 -13.08 3.20 -10.01
C PHE A 259 -13.52 4.02 -11.22
N PHE A 260 -14.26 5.09 -10.94
CA PHE A 260 -14.68 6.09 -11.93
C PHE A 260 -13.97 7.41 -11.66
N VAL A 261 -13.73 8.20 -12.70
CA VAL A 261 -13.20 9.57 -12.58
C VAL A 261 -14.33 10.55 -12.74
N ALA A 262 -14.40 11.49 -11.81
CA ALA A 262 -15.30 12.64 -11.88
C ALA A 262 -14.52 13.95 -11.74
N ARG A 263 -15.07 15.06 -12.23
CA ARG A 263 -14.44 16.37 -12.16
C ARG A 263 -15.38 17.38 -11.49
N CYS A 264 -14.80 18.23 -10.67
CA CYS A 264 -15.52 19.34 -10.05
C CYS A 264 -14.67 20.62 -10.08
N ARG A 265 -15.31 21.77 -9.79
CA ARG A 265 -14.61 23.04 -9.68
C ARG A 265 -13.76 23.08 -8.41
N HIS A 266 -12.61 23.74 -8.51
CA HIS A 266 -11.77 24.05 -7.36
C HIS A 266 -12.55 24.85 -6.29
N GLY A 267 -12.32 24.52 -5.02
CA GLY A 267 -12.95 25.24 -3.89
C GLY A 267 -14.42 24.86 -3.65
N LEU A 268 -14.93 23.81 -4.31
CA LEU A 268 -16.25 23.28 -3.99
C LEU A 268 -16.24 22.76 -2.54
N ALA A 269 -17.21 23.21 -1.75
CA ALA A 269 -17.37 22.75 -0.37
C ALA A 269 -17.83 21.30 -0.37
N VAL A 270 -17.18 20.47 0.42
CA VAL A 270 -17.55 19.08 0.67
C VAL A 270 -18.50 19.08 1.86
N ASP A 271 -19.71 18.59 1.63
CA ASP A 271 -20.74 18.44 2.67
C ASP A 271 -20.88 16.97 3.04
N THR A 272 -20.36 16.62 4.22
CA THR A 272 -20.38 15.26 4.76
C THR A 272 -21.61 14.95 5.62
N SER A 273 -22.61 15.80 5.63
CA SER A 273 -23.83 15.61 6.42
C SER A 273 -24.70 14.43 5.94
N GLY A 274 -24.42 13.91 4.74
CA GLY A 274 -25.13 12.75 4.17
C GLY A 274 -24.52 11.39 4.55
N LEU A 275 -23.39 11.35 5.27
CA LEU A 275 -22.80 10.11 5.77
C LEU A 275 -23.76 9.41 6.73
N ASP A 276 -23.85 8.08 6.64
CA ASP A 276 -24.57 7.30 7.63
C ASP A 276 -23.86 7.35 9.01
N HIS A 277 -24.52 6.83 10.06
CA HIS A 277 -23.98 6.91 11.41
C HIS A 277 -22.70 6.05 11.62
N ILE A 278 -22.49 4.99 10.83
CA ILE A 278 -21.31 4.13 10.87
C ILE A 278 -20.15 4.83 10.13
N GLU A 279 -20.45 5.38 8.98
CA GLU A 279 -19.50 6.16 8.17
C GLU A 279 -19.06 7.44 8.91
N ALA A 280 -20.01 8.17 9.49
CA ALA A 280 -19.73 9.36 10.28
C ALA A 280 -18.85 9.07 11.52
N ALA A 281 -18.92 7.86 12.07
CA ALA A 281 -18.04 7.42 13.15
C ALA A 281 -16.65 6.98 12.66
N SER A 282 -16.52 6.57 11.41
CA SER A 282 -15.30 6.03 10.82
C SER A 282 -14.50 7.07 10.02
N VAL A 283 -15.18 8.08 9.44
CA VAL A 283 -14.55 9.18 8.68
C VAL A 283 -14.09 10.27 9.64
N LEU A 284 -12.79 10.53 9.66
CA LEU A 284 -12.17 11.50 10.56
C LEU A 284 -12.11 12.91 9.94
N ARG A 285 -11.72 12.99 8.68
CA ARG A 285 -11.60 14.25 7.91
C ARG A 285 -11.48 13.97 6.42
N HIS A 286 -11.50 15.02 5.61
CA HIS A 286 -11.22 14.96 4.17
C HIS A 286 -10.16 15.97 3.77
N ARG A 287 -9.47 15.70 2.65
CA ARG A 287 -8.45 16.60 2.11
C ARG A 287 -8.29 16.39 0.61
N TRP A 288 -7.96 17.50 -0.08
CA TRP A 288 -7.54 17.48 -1.47
C TRP A 288 -6.03 17.26 -1.57
N TRP A 289 -5.62 16.25 -2.35
CA TRP A 289 -4.25 15.81 -2.48
C TRP A 289 -3.75 15.98 -3.91
N THR A 290 -2.54 16.51 -4.09
CA THR A 290 -1.81 16.44 -5.36
C THR A 290 -1.10 15.08 -5.49
N ALA A 291 -0.76 14.68 -6.73
CA ALA A 291 0.03 13.48 -6.95
C ALA A 291 1.42 13.53 -6.28
N ASP A 292 2.02 14.73 -6.16
CA ASP A 292 3.32 14.91 -5.51
C ASP A 292 3.22 14.76 -3.99
N GLU A 293 2.17 15.28 -3.37
CA GLU A 293 1.89 15.05 -1.95
C GLU A 293 1.67 13.57 -1.67
N LEU A 294 0.89 12.86 -2.51
CA LEU A 294 0.68 11.42 -2.37
C LEU A 294 1.97 10.60 -2.51
N ARG A 295 2.92 11.03 -3.38
CA ARG A 295 4.23 10.36 -3.49
C ARG A 295 5.14 10.60 -2.30
N SER A 296 4.97 11.72 -1.60
CA SER A 296 5.85 12.14 -0.51
C SER A 296 5.32 11.84 0.89
N THR A 297 4.01 11.55 1.01
CA THR A 297 3.40 11.25 2.30
C THR A 297 3.87 9.91 2.87
N ARG A 298 3.80 9.80 4.21
CA ARG A 298 3.98 8.54 4.94
C ARG A 298 2.63 7.91 5.33
N GLU A 299 1.54 8.62 5.07
CA GLU A 299 0.19 8.16 5.37
C GLU A 299 -0.24 7.12 4.33
N VAL A 300 -1.02 6.14 4.75
CA VAL A 300 -1.52 5.08 3.87
C VAL A 300 -2.68 5.63 3.05
N CYS A 301 -2.57 5.55 1.71
CA CYS A 301 -3.61 6.01 0.78
C CYS A 301 -4.05 4.86 -0.13
N TYR A 302 -5.33 4.57 -0.15
CA TYR A 302 -5.90 3.52 -1.01
C TYR A 302 -6.60 4.11 -2.26
N PRO A 303 -6.43 3.48 -3.44
CA PRO A 303 -5.54 2.33 -3.73
C PRO A 303 -4.07 2.73 -3.57
N LEU A 304 -3.21 1.80 -3.13
CA LEU A 304 -1.79 2.08 -2.84
C LEU A 304 -1.01 2.68 -4.02
N GLN A 305 -1.47 2.43 -5.24
CA GLN A 305 -0.89 2.94 -6.48
C GLN A 305 -1.48 4.31 -6.90
N LEU A 306 -2.34 4.94 -6.08
CA LEU A 306 -3.07 6.15 -6.46
C LEU A 306 -2.15 7.27 -6.94
N ALA A 307 -1.03 7.50 -6.26
CA ALA A 307 -0.05 8.53 -6.63
C ALA A 307 0.53 8.36 -8.04
N GLU A 308 0.69 7.11 -8.48
CA GLU A 308 1.25 6.75 -9.79
C GLU A 308 0.17 6.80 -10.88
N LEU A 309 -1.06 6.43 -10.53
CA LEU A 309 -2.20 6.33 -11.43
C LEU A 309 -2.88 7.68 -11.68
N LEU A 310 -2.81 8.60 -10.71
CA LEU A 310 -3.53 9.88 -10.74
C LEU A 310 -3.21 10.75 -11.96
N PRO A 311 -1.95 10.91 -12.42
CA PRO A 311 -1.64 11.72 -13.60
C PRO A 311 -2.32 11.20 -14.88
N ALA A 312 -2.39 9.89 -15.06
CA ALA A 312 -3.07 9.29 -16.22
C ALA A 312 -4.58 9.49 -16.15
N ALA A 313 -5.20 9.31 -14.98
CA ALA A 313 -6.62 9.55 -14.77
C ALA A 313 -7.00 11.02 -14.99
N ALA A 314 -6.09 11.95 -14.66
CA ALA A 314 -6.29 13.38 -14.88
C ALA A 314 -6.21 13.80 -16.36
N THR A 315 -5.51 13.07 -17.22
CA THR A 315 -5.37 13.38 -18.64
C THR A 315 -6.53 12.87 -19.49
N GLY A 316 -7.19 11.80 -19.09
CA GLY A 316 -8.33 11.19 -19.79
C GLY A 316 -8.30 9.68 -19.77
N TRP A 317 -9.37 9.06 -20.26
CA TRP A 317 -9.54 7.61 -20.33
C TRP A 317 -9.55 7.16 -21.80
N ASP A 318 -8.81 6.12 -22.08
CA ASP A 318 -8.68 5.53 -23.42
C ASP A 318 -9.73 4.44 -23.73
N GLY A 319 -10.73 4.27 -22.86
CA GLY A 319 -11.76 3.24 -23.00
C GLY A 319 -11.37 1.87 -22.43
N VAL A 320 -10.18 1.73 -21.85
CA VAL A 320 -9.69 0.46 -21.30
C VAL A 320 -9.69 0.49 -19.77
N THR A 321 -10.44 -0.42 -19.13
CA THR A 321 -10.38 -0.62 -17.69
C THR A 321 -9.12 -1.42 -17.34
N ARG A 322 -8.32 -0.89 -16.41
CA ARG A 322 -7.08 -1.54 -15.97
C ARG A 322 -7.26 -2.19 -14.62
N THR A 323 -6.82 -3.42 -14.50
CA THR A 323 -6.73 -4.09 -13.19
C THR A 323 -5.58 -3.47 -12.40
N ILE A 324 -5.88 -3.01 -11.18
CA ILE A 324 -4.91 -2.46 -10.23
C ILE A 324 -4.82 -3.35 -8.99
N ARG A 325 -3.84 -3.08 -8.12
CA ARG A 325 -3.60 -3.88 -6.91
C ARG A 325 -3.93 -3.10 -5.66
#